data_163fd0831322f96f906c9db30326791f
#
_entry.id   163fd0831322f96f906c9db30326791f
#
_cell.length_a   1.000
_cell.length_b   1.000
_cell.length_c   1.000
_cell.angle_alpha   90.00
_cell.angle_beta   90.00
_cell.angle_gamma   90.00
#
_symmetry.space_group_name_H-M   'P 1'
#
loop_
_entity.id
_entity.type
_entity.pdbx_description
1 polymer ?
#
loop_
_entity_poly.entity_id
_entity_poly.type
_entity_poly.pdbx_seq_one_letter_code
_entity_poly.pdbx_strand_id
1 'polypeptide(L)'
;MVALLTGGIDRHYACALGKALAFAGVDLDVIGNEEMDTCGMRSFGNVRLLALYAMPQPKHGALRKLFAYLAVYLRIIRYAAFSSPRTLHILWDYKFPYFDRTFLLLYYKFLGKRIVFTAHNVNAAERDGVDSMLNRSTLRIQYRLVDHIFVHTESMKEQLARSFGIAQDKVTVIPFGVGDMVPQTRLTPREAKQKLGFSDADRIILFFGRIVGYKGLDLLVDAFKRIAPANRNYRLIIAGEPMKEAEQHWEEVRKAIESSPMRGQVIQEIRYLADGELETYLKAADLLVLPYKQIYQSGVLFMSHNFGLPVIATDVGTFREGIVDGTNGYICRPDDPEDLANKIEEYFSSDLYRNLDRRRVSIQNSVRGGHSWNIVAKIVADLYAQVSQSKASRSSGASGRLTQVPLGDRSDVAESHDS
;
A
#
# COMPACT_ATOMS: atom_id res chain seq x y z
N MET A 1 -15.74 4.09 -18.54
CA MET A 1 -15.26 5.18 -17.69
C MET A 1 -15.39 4.80 -16.23
N VAL A 2 -14.34 4.99 -15.42
CA VAL A 2 -14.23 4.65 -13.99
C VAL A 2 -13.87 5.92 -13.22
N ALA A 3 -14.40 6.10 -12.01
CA ALA A 3 -13.95 7.13 -11.09
C ALA A 3 -13.03 6.52 -10.03
N LEU A 4 -11.81 7.00 -9.95
CA LEU A 4 -10.80 6.60 -8.97
C LEU A 4 -10.82 7.59 -7.79
N LEU A 5 -11.33 7.16 -6.64
CA LEU A 5 -11.45 7.98 -5.43
C LEU A 5 -10.22 7.75 -4.55
N THR A 6 -9.31 8.72 -4.50
CA THR A 6 -8.01 8.57 -3.85
C THR A 6 -8.04 8.78 -2.33
N GLY A 7 -9.14 9.30 -1.77
CA GLY A 7 -9.21 9.65 -0.34
C GLY A 7 -8.24 10.79 0.08
N GLY A 8 -7.37 11.24 -0.84
CA GLY A 8 -6.36 12.26 -0.56
C GLY A 8 -5.22 11.81 0.35
N ILE A 9 -4.98 10.47 0.49
CA ILE A 9 -4.04 9.92 1.48
C ILE A 9 -2.67 9.62 0.87
N ASP A 10 -2.59 8.70 -0.07
CA ASP A 10 -1.31 8.30 -0.70
C ASP A 10 -1.28 8.74 -2.17
N ARG A 11 -0.67 9.90 -2.39
CA ARG A 11 -0.49 10.47 -3.72
C ARG A 11 0.31 9.55 -4.63
N HIS A 12 1.38 8.94 -4.13
CA HIS A 12 2.28 8.13 -4.96
C HIS A 12 1.59 6.91 -5.53
N TYR A 13 0.91 6.15 -4.68
CA TYR A 13 0.13 5.00 -5.11
C TYR A 13 -0.99 5.40 -6.10
N ALA A 14 -1.75 6.43 -5.76
CA ALA A 14 -2.86 6.91 -6.60
C ALA A 14 -2.39 7.40 -7.98
N CYS A 15 -1.27 8.14 -8.01
CA CYS A 15 -0.65 8.61 -9.24
C CYS A 15 -0.15 7.46 -10.10
N ALA A 16 0.55 6.51 -9.50
CA ALA A 16 1.14 5.39 -10.21
C ALA A 16 0.04 4.46 -10.80
N LEU A 17 -0.97 4.12 -9.99
CA LEU A 17 -2.13 3.34 -10.47
C LEU A 17 -2.90 4.10 -11.56
N GLY A 18 -3.17 5.40 -11.35
CA GLY A 18 -3.91 6.21 -12.33
C GLY A 18 -3.20 6.30 -13.68
N LYS A 19 -1.88 6.53 -13.68
CA LYS A 19 -1.06 6.51 -14.92
C LYS A 19 -1.09 5.15 -15.60
N ALA A 20 -0.88 4.08 -14.84
CA ALA A 20 -0.84 2.74 -15.41
C ALA A 20 -2.18 2.33 -16.03
N LEU A 21 -3.31 2.69 -15.39
CA LEU A 21 -4.65 2.49 -15.94
C LEU A 21 -4.90 3.35 -17.19
N ALA A 22 -4.41 4.60 -17.20
CA ALA A 22 -4.49 5.47 -18.36
C ALA A 22 -3.72 4.89 -19.56
N PHE A 23 -2.50 4.39 -19.35
CA PHE A 23 -1.71 3.67 -20.35
C PHE A 23 -2.42 2.39 -20.85
N ALA A 24 -3.14 1.70 -19.97
CA ALA A 24 -3.95 0.53 -20.32
C ALA A 24 -5.25 0.90 -21.07
N GLY A 25 -5.45 2.18 -21.40
CA GLY A 25 -6.62 2.65 -22.17
C GLY A 25 -7.90 2.80 -21.35
N VAL A 26 -7.84 2.82 -20.03
CA VAL A 26 -9.02 3.03 -19.18
C VAL A 26 -9.36 4.52 -19.11
N ASP A 27 -10.61 4.87 -19.45
CA ASP A 27 -11.10 6.24 -19.23
C ASP A 27 -11.35 6.49 -17.75
N LEU A 28 -10.68 7.51 -17.19
CA LEU A 28 -10.62 7.79 -15.76
C LEU A 28 -11.08 9.20 -15.39
N ASP A 29 -11.95 9.28 -14.37
CA ASP A 29 -12.04 10.46 -13.52
C ASP A 29 -11.21 10.21 -12.27
N VAL A 30 -10.09 10.89 -12.09
CA VAL A 30 -9.27 10.78 -10.89
C VAL A 30 -9.67 11.88 -9.93
N ILE A 31 -10.23 11.47 -8.78
CA ILE A 31 -10.70 12.38 -7.73
C ILE A 31 -9.64 12.44 -6.64
N GLY A 32 -8.96 13.57 -6.56
CA GLY A 32 -7.84 13.79 -5.64
C GLY A 32 -7.85 15.19 -5.02
N ASN A 33 -6.69 15.59 -4.53
CA ASN A 33 -6.39 16.95 -4.09
C ASN A 33 -5.55 17.69 -5.18
N GLU A 34 -5.22 18.95 -4.93
CA GLU A 34 -4.42 19.77 -5.87
C GLU A 34 -3.01 19.20 -6.10
N GLU A 35 -2.44 18.47 -5.15
CA GLU A 35 -1.12 17.85 -5.27
C GLU A 35 -1.07 16.78 -6.37
N MET A 36 -2.21 16.22 -6.76
CA MET A 36 -2.30 15.25 -7.86
C MET A 36 -1.92 15.86 -9.21
N ASP A 37 -1.97 17.19 -9.38
CA ASP A 37 -1.54 17.87 -10.60
C ASP A 37 -0.05 17.67 -10.89
N THR A 38 0.76 17.48 -9.85
CA THR A 38 2.22 17.26 -9.99
C THR A 38 2.59 15.91 -10.58
N CYS A 39 1.63 14.99 -10.66
CA CYS A 39 1.87 13.63 -11.19
C CYS A 39 1.94 13.56 -12.72
N GLY A 40 1.64 14.63 -13.45
CA GLY A 40 1.61 14.63 -14.93
C GLY A 40 0.47 13.83 -15.53
N MET A 41 -0.60 13.53 -14.78
CA MET A 41 -1.75 12.78 -15.31
C MET A 41 -2.59 13.57 -16.32
N ARG A 42 -2.52 14.90 -16.31
CA ARG A 42 -3.23 15.76 -17.29
C ARG A 42 -2.76 15.57 -18.73
N SER A 43 -1.57 14.99 -18.93
CA SER A 43 -1.06 14.71 -20.29
C SER A 43 -1.78 13.56 -20.99
N PHE A 44 -2.57 12.76 -20.25
CA PHE A 44 -3.32 11.66 -20.81
C PHE A 44 -4.71 12.13 -21.26
N GLY A 45 -5.06 11.94 -22.53
CA GLY A 45 -6.35 12.34 -23.10
C GLY A 45 -7.56 11.61 -22.54
N ASN A 46 -7.35 10.43 -21.92
CA ASN A 46 -8.37 9.59 -21.29
C ASN A 46 -8.45 9.79 -19.76
N VAL A 47 -7.80 10.81 -19.19
CA VAL A 47 -7.83 11.13 -17.77
C VAL A 47 -8.41 12.52 -17.54
N ARG A 48 -9.41 12.59 -16.68
CA ARG A 48 -9.93 13.84 -16.13
C ARG A 48 -9.58 13.93 -14.64
N LEU A 49 -8.72 14.87 -14.28
CA LEU A 49 -8.33 15.09 -12.88
C LEU A 49 -9.26 16.10 -12.22
N LEU A 50 -9.86 15.72 -11.09
CA LEU A 50 -10.81 16.51 -10.32
C LEU A 50 -10.31 16.70 -8.88
N ALA A 51 -9.94 17.94 -8.54
CA ALA A 51 -9.48 18.32 -7.19
C ALA A 51 -10.68 18.53 -6.25
N LEU A 52 -11.36 17.44 -5.87
CA LEU A 52 -12.53 17.51 -4.98
C LEU A 52 -12.13 17.42 -3.50
N TYR A 53 -11.01 16.77 -3.16
CA TYR A 53 -10.50 16.67 -1.80
C TYR A 53 -9.69 17.92 -1.45
N ALA A 54 -10.28 18.85 -0.69
CA ALA A 54 -9.56 19.98 -0.16
C ALA A 54 -8.97 19.63 1.21
N MET A 55 -7.68 19.84 1.39
CA MET A 55 -7.01 19.71 2.68
C MET A 55 -7.09 21.05 3.43
N PRO A 56 -7.85 21.17 4.53
CA PRO A 56 -7.86 22.40 5.31
C PRO A 56 -6.46 22.60 5.92
N GLN A 57 -5.96 23.84 5.85
CA GLN A 57 -4.66 24.17 6.41
C GLN A 57 -4.59 23.90 7.91
N PRO A 58 -3.43 23.45 8.44
CA PRO A 58 -3.26 23.14 9.87
C PRO A 58 -3.67 24.30 10.81
N LYS A 59 -3.43 25.54 10.37
CA LYS A 59 -3.73 26.80 11.12
C LYS A 59 -5.22 27.11 11.25
N HIS A 60 -6.11 26.44 10.53
CA HIS A 60 -7.54 26.71 10.59
C HIS A 60 -8.14 26.19 11.91
N GLY A 61 -9.04 26.98 12.51
CA GLY A 61 -9.82 26.55 13.69
C GLY A 61 -10.74 25.34 13.38
N ALA A 62 -11.17 24.64 14.43
CA ALA A 62 -11.94 23.38 14.30
C ALA A 62 -13.21 23.51 13.47
N LEU A 63 -13.99 24.59 13.66
CA LEU A 63 -15.23 24.84 12.91
C LEU A 63 -14.94 25.03 11.42
N ARG A 64 -13.90 25.80 11.06
CA ARG A 64 -13.53 26.01 9.65
C ARG A 64 -13.10 24.72 8.99
N LYS A 65 -12.38 23.87 9.72
CA LYS A 65 -11.99 22.53 9.24
C LYS A 65 -13.22 21.65 9.02
N LEU A 66 -14.17 21.66 9.95
CA LEU A 66 -15.42 20.89 9.81
C LEU A 66 -16.21 21.32 8.56
N PHE A 67 -16.41 22.63 8.35
CA PHE A 67 -17.10 23.12 7.16
C PHE A 67 -16.35 22.76 5.86
N ALA A 68 -15.02 22.79 5.86
CA ALA A 68 -14.23 22.37 4.71
C ALA A 68 -14.44 20.87 4.39
N TYR A 69 -14.47 20.01 5.41
CA TYR A 69 -14.77 18.58 5.21
C TYR A 69 -16.20 18.35 4.72
N LEU A 70 -17.19 19.03 5.29
CA LEU A 70 -18.59 18.93 4.81
C LEU A 70 -18.73 19.39 3.36
N ALA A 71 -18.02 20.45 2.95
CA ALA A 71 -18.01 20.91 1.57
C ALA A 71 -17.39 19.85 0.62
N VAL A 72 -16.35 19.13 1.04
CA VAL A 72 -15.80 18.01 0.29
C VAL A 72 -16.84 16.90 0.11
N TYR A 73 -17.52 16.49 1.18
CA TYR A 73 -18.57 15.47 1.09
C TYR A 73 -19.72 15.88 0.16
N LEU A 74 -20.15 17.13 0.22
CA LEU A 74 -21.17 17.65 -0.70
C LEU A 74 -20.72 17.59 -2.16
N ARG A 75 -19.44 17.92 -2.45
CA ARG A 75 -18.87 17.80 -3.81
C ARG A 75 -18.83 16.35 -4.29
N ILE A 76 -18.42 15.40 -3.42
CA ILE A 76 -18.36 13.97 -3.74
C ILE A 76 -19.78 13.41 -3.97
N ILE A 77 -20.74 13.76 -3.11
CA ILE A 77 -22.15 13.37 -3.25
C ILE A 77 -22.73 13.87 -4.58
N ARG A 78 -22.53 15.18 -4.88
CA ARG A 78 -22.97 15.75 -6.19
C ARG A 78 -22.26 15.07 -7.35
N TYR A 79 -20.96 14.86 -7.26
CA TYR A 79 -20.22 14.14 -8.30
C TYR A 79 -20.82 12.76 -8.52
N ALA A 80 -21.02 11.96 -7.50
CA ALA A 80 -21.58 10.61 -7.64
C ALA A 80 -22.99 10.62 -8.29
N ALA A 81 -23.84 11.63 -7.97
CA ALA A 81 -25.17 11.76 -8.53
C ALA A 81 -25.18 12.12 -10.02
N PHE A 82 -24.32 13.05 -10.43
CA PHE A 82 -24.42 13.69 -11.75
C PHE A 82 -23.31 13.28 -12.71
N SER A 83 -22.32 12.48 -12.29
CA SER A 83 -21.22 12.06 -13.14
C SER A 83 -21.51 10.78 -13.93
N SER A 84 -20.87 10.67 -15.11
CA SER A 84 -21.03 9.53 -16.03
C SER A 84 -20.45 8.20 -15.52
N PRO A 85 -19.35 8.14 -14.74
CA PRO A 85 -18.78 6.88 -14.30
C PRO A 85 -19.78 6.04 -13.50
N ARG A 86 -19.98 4.79 -13.97
CA ARG A 86 -20.81 3.81 -13.25
C ARG A 86 -20.03 3.01 -12.23
N THR A 87 -18.71 2.90 -12.41
CA THR A 87 -17.81 2.21 -11.48
C THR A 87 -17.04 3.25 -10.68
N LEU A 88 -17.08 3.12 -9.35
CA LEU A 88 -16.31 3.90 -8.40
C LEU A 88 -15.26 2.98 -7.79
N HIS A 89 -13.98 3.26 -7.99
CA HIS A 89 -12.91 2.56 -7.31
C HIS A 89 -12.39 3.41 -6.16
N ILE A 90 -12.62 2.96 -4.95
CA ILE A 90 -12.23 3.63 -3.71
C ILE A 90 -10.88 3.07 -3.27
N LEU A 91 -9.83 3.92 -3.20
CA LEU A 91 -8.51 3.54 -2.71
C LEU A 91 -8.42 3.70 -1.20
N TRP A 92 -8.98 4.75 -0.65
CA TRP A 92 -9.05 5.02 0.81
C TRP A 92 -10.36 5.70 1.18
N ASP A 93 -10.84 5.40 2.40
CA ASP A 93 -11.86 6.22 3.05
C ASP A 93 -11.29 7.64 3.27
N TYR A 94 -12.15 8.67 3.31
CA TYR A 94 -11.66 10.05 3.48
C TYR A 94 -11.48 10.39 4.97
N LYS A 95 -12.28 11.29 5.51
CA LYS A 95 -12.07 11.84 6.87
C LYS A 95 -12.92 11.19 7.95
N PHE A 96 -14.11 10.76 7.60
CA PHE A 96 -15.07 10.14 8.52
C PHE A 96 -15.32 8.68 8.16
N PRO A 97 -14.41 7.76 8.52
CA PRO A 97 -14.43 6.38 8.01
C PRO A 97 -15.73 5.64 8.34
N TYR A 98 -16.36 5.90 9.48
CA TYR A 98 -17.65 5.28 9.81
C TYR A 98 -18.79 5.72 8.89
N PHE A 99 -18.82 7.01 8.51
CA PHE A 99 -19.76 7.53 7.52
C PHE A 99 -19.45 7.02 6.12
N ASP A 100 -18.17 7.02 5.73
CA ASP A 100 -17.72 6.58 4.42
C ASP A 100 -18.07 5.11 4.16
N ARG A 101 -17.84 4.24 5.16
CA ARG A 101 -18.07 2.80 5.10
C ARG A 101 -19.54 2.39 5.15
N THR A 102 -20.42 3.28 5.55
CA THR A 102 -21.84 2.99 5.72
C THR A 102 -22.71 3.85 4.82
N PHE A 103 -23.08 5.05 5.27
CA PHE A 103 -24.07 5.92 4.59
C PHE A 103 -23.63 6.33 3.18
N LEU A 104 -22.34 6.65 2.99
CA LEU A 104 -21.85 7.07 1.68
C LEU A 104 -21.83 5.89 0.70
N LEU A 105 -21.46 4.68 1.13
CA LEU A 105 -21.54 3.48 0.30
C LEU A 105 -22.98 3.11 -0.05
N LEU A 106 -23.90 3.18 0.92
CA LEU A 106 -25.34 2.95 0.67
C LEU A 106 -25.88 3.93 -0.35
N TYR A 107 -25.50 5.21 -0.26
CA TYR A 107 -25.87 6.22 -1.23
C TYR A 107 -25.35 5.88 -2.65
N TYR A 108 -24.09 5.47 -2.79
CA TYR A 108 -23.56 5.03 -4.09
C TYR A 108 -24.31 3.82 -4.64
N LYS A 109 -24.64 2.87 -3.79
CA LYS A 109 -25.47 1.71 -4.19
C LYS A 109 -26.87 2.12 -4.63
N PHE A 110 -27.50 3.05 -3.91
CA PHE A 110 -28.80 3.61 -4.28
C PHE A 110 -28.77 4.27 -5.66
N LEU A 111 -27.70 4.98 -6.00
CA LEU A 111 -27.48 5.55 -7.34
C LEU A 111 -27.14 4.48 -8.40
N GLY A 112 -27.14 3.21 -8.06
CA GLY A 112 -26.80 2.11 -8.96
C GLY A 112 -25.32 2.04 -9.37
N LYS A 113 -24.43 2.72 -8.62
CA LYS A 113 -22.99 2.66 -8.87
C LYS A 113 -22.43 1.29 -8.49
N ARG A 114 -21.44 0.82 -9.25
CA ARG A 114 -20.59 -0.31 -8.91
C ARG A 114 -19.41 0.17 -8.06
N ILE A 115 -19.10 -0.54 -7.01
CA ILE A 115 -18.08 -0.11 -6.05
C ILE A 115 -16.98 -1.16 -6.00
N VAL A 116 -15.78 -0.77 -6.39
CA VAL A 116 -14.54 -1.54 -6.20
C VAL A 116 -13.76 -0.88 -5.07
N PHE A 117 -13.15 -1.65 -4.20
CA PHE A 117 -12.40 -1.15 -3.06
C PHE A 117 -11.00 -1.78 -3.02
N THR A 118 -9.95 -0.99 -2.83
CA THR A 118 -8.62 -1.50 -2.52
C THR A 118 -8.39 -1.47 -1.01
N ALA A 119 -8.33 -2.63 -0.39
CA ALA A 119 -8.02 -2.75 1.02
C ALA A 119 -6.49 -2.84 1.22
N HIS A 120 -5.86 -1.70 1.50
CA HIS A 120 -4.43 -1.65 1.84
C HIS A 120 -4.12 -2.26 3.20
N ASN A 121 -5.11 -2.32 4.08
CA ASN A 121 -5.10 -3.03 5.36
C ASN A 121 -6.49 -3.63 5.57
N VAL A 122 -6.56 -4.84 6.08
CA VAL A 122 -7.85 -5.48 6.38
C VAL A 122 -8.51 -4.83 7.59
N ASN A 123 -7.72 -4.56 8.64
CA ASN A 123 -8.15 -3.82 9.83
C ASN A 123 -6.97 -3.04 10.42
N ALA A 124 -6.77 -1.81 9.99
CA ALA A 124 -5.68 -0.98 10.47
C ALA A 124 -5.78 -0.69 11.98
N ALA A 125 -6.99 -0.53 12.51
CA ALA A 125 -7.20 -0.27 13.94
C ALA A 125 -6.78 -1.46 14.83
N GLU A 126 -6.90 -2.70 14.33
CA GLU A 126 -6.40 -3.90 15.01
C GLU A 126 -4.88 -3.90 15.06
N ARG A 127 -4.21 -3.59 13.95
CA ARG A 127 -2.76 -3.43 13.89
C ARG A 127 -2.28 -2.34 14.87
N ASP A 128 -3.00 -1.25 14.97
CA ASP A 128 -2.62 -0.10 15.80
C ASP A 128 -3.07 -0.25 17.27
N GLY A 129 -3.69 -1.39 17.63
CA GLY A 129 -4.14 -1.70 19.01
C GLY A 129 -5.34 -0.87 19.49
N VAL A 130 -6.07 -0.23 18.58
CA VAL A 130 -7.21 0.68 18.88
C VAL A 130 -8.53 0.17 18.27
N ASP A 131 -8.62 -1.12 17.98
CA ASP A 131 -9.81 -1.70 17.36
C ASP A 131 -11.03 -1.69 18.28
N SER A 132 -12.20 -1.55 17.70
CA SER A 132 -13.47 -1.49 18.41
C SER A 132 -14.57 -2.27 17.69
N MET A 133 -15.63 -2.64 18.42
CA MET A 133 -16.80 -3.29 17.82
C MET A 133 -17.43 -2.42 16.73
N LEU A 134 -17.47 -1.10 16.91
CA LEU A 134 -17.99 -0.15 15.91
C LEU A 134 -17.12 -0.16 14.65
N ASN A 135 -15.77 -0.15 14.80
CA ASN A 135 -14.85 -0.26 13.68
C ASN A 135 -15.07 -1.56 12.90
N ARG A 136 -15.10 -2.70 13.60
CA ARG A 136 -15.33 -4.03 12.98
C ARG A 136 -16.69 -4.11 12.27
N SER A 137 -17.74 -3.54 12.87
CA SER A 137 -19.08 -3.54 12.28
C SER A 137 -19.14 -2.71 11.00
N THR A 138 -18.55 -1.51 11.00
CA THR A 138 -18.53 -0.65 9.81
C THR A 138 -17.64 -1.23 8.69
N LEU A 139 -16.50 -1.85 9.01
CA LEU A 139 -15.69 -2.59 8.05
C LEU A 139 -16.47 -3.77 7.43
N ARG A 140 -17.24 -4.52 8.25
CA ARG A 140 -18.08 -5.60 7.75
C ARG A 140 -19.14 -5.10 6.77
N ILE A 141 -19.75 -3.95 7.07
CA ILE A 141 -20.71 -3.30 6.16
C ILE A 141 -20.00 -2.90 4.86
N GLN A 142 -18.86 -2.23 4.93
CA GLN A 142 -18.08 -1.82 3.76
C GLN A 142 -17.76 -3.02 2.86
N TYR A 143 -17.12 -4.06 3.42
CA TYR A 143 -16.73 -5.25 2.66
C TYR A 143 -17.90 -6.02 2.06
N ARG A 144 -19.09 -5.96 2.67
CA ARG A 144 -20.30 -6.57 2.12
C ARG A 144 -20.93 -5.74 1.02
N LEU A 145 -20.95 -4.41 1.14
CA LEU A 145 -21.59 -3.51 0.21
C LEU A 145 -20.81 -3.33 -1.10
N VAL A 146 -19.48 -3.35 -1.07
CA VAL A 146 -18.67 -3.22 -2.30
C VAL A 146 -18.90 -4.41 -3.23
N ASP A 147 -18.79 -4.21 -4.52
CA ASP A 147 -18.98 -5.27 -5.52
C ASP A 147 -17.73 -6.15 -5.66
N HIS A 148 -16.53 -5.57 -5.47
CA HIS A 148 -15.25 -6.29 -5.50
C HIS A 148 -14.20 -5.64 -4.61
N ILE A 149 -13.25 -6.45 -4.12
CA ILE A 149 -12.17 -6.00 -3.24
C ILE A 149 -10.82 -6.40 -3.85
N PHE A 150 -9.90 -5.44 -3.95
CA PHE A 150 -8.51 -5.72 -4.17
C PHE A 150 -7.75 -5.74 -2.83
N VAL A 151 -6.85 -6.68 -2.71
CA VAL A 151 -5.87 -6.79 -1.62
C VAL A 151 -4.48 -7.02 -2.21
N HIS A 152 -3.43 -6.89 -1.40
CA HIS A 152 -2.07 -7.00 -1.90
C HIS A 152 -1.42 -8.36 -1.62
N THR A 153 -2.03 -9.22 -0.81
CA THR A 153 -1.46 -10.51 -0.41
C THR A 153 -2.54 -11.57 -0.24
N GLU A 154 -2.18 -12.84 -0.41
CA GLU A 154 -3.08 -13.97 -0.14
C GLU A 154 -3.48 -14.01 1.35
N SER A 155 -2.56 -13.69 2.25
CA SER A 155 -2.85 -13.60 3.69
C SER A 155 -3.96 -12.59 4.01
N MET A 156 -3.98 -11.42 3.34
CA MET A 156 -5.08 -10.44 3.48
C MET A 156 -6.40 -10.99 2.94
N LYS A 157 -6.38 -11.71 1.82
CA LYS A 157 -7.57 -12.37 1.26
C LYS A 157 -8.15 -13.42 2.21
N GLU A 158 -7.29 -14.23 2.79
CA GLU A 158 -7.70 -15.21 3.81
C GLU A 158 -8.24 -14.52 5.08
N GLN A 159 -7.62 -13.43 5.52
CA GLN A 159 -8.10 -12.69 6.68
C GLN A 159 -9.49 -12.07 6.44
N LEU A 160 -9.77 -11.53 5.24
CA LEU A 160 -11.10 -11.06 4.87
C LEU A 160 -12.15 -12.18 4.97
N ALA A 161 -11.80 -13.38 4.51
CA ALA A 161 -12.68 -14.52 4.61
C ALA A 161 -12.91 -14.94 6.07
N ARG A 162 -11.85 -15.08 6.86
CA ARG A 162 -11.91 -15.54 8.26
C ARG A 162 -12.57 -14.53 9.19
N SER A 163 -12.17 -13.25 9.12
CA SER A 163 -12.59 -12.22 10.10
C SER A 163 -13.89 -11.52 9.74
N PHE A 164 -14.21 -11.44 8.44
CA PHE A 164 -15.38 -10.69 7.96
C PHE A 164 -16.39 -11.54 7.17
N GLY A 165 -16.08 -12.82 6.88
CA GLY A 165 -16.96 -13.73 6.14
C GLY A 165 -17.14 -13.32 4.68
N ILE A 166 -16.09 -12.78 4.05
CA ILE A 166 -16.12 -12.36 2.65
C ILE A 166 -15.78 -13.53 1.74
N ALA A 167 -16.60 -13.76 0.71
CA ALA A 167 -16.38 -14.82 -0.26
C ALA A 167 -15.11 -14.56 -1.07
N GLN A 168 -14.30 -15.59 -1.30
CA GLN A 168 -12.98 -15.45 -1.93
C GLN A 168 -13.04 -15.02 -3.41
N ASP A 169 -14.13 -15.33 -4.12
CA ASP A 169 -14.38 -14.89 -5.49
C ASP A 169 -14.62 -13.37 -5.61
N LYS A 170 -15.01 -12.75 -4.50
CA LYS A 170 -15.15 -11.30 -4.37
C LYS A 170 -13.81 -10.56 -4.16
N VAL A 171 -12.72 -11.29 -3.94
CA VAL A 171 -11.43 -10.72 -3.58
C VAL A 171 -10.36 -11.13 -4.60
N THR A 172 -9.70 -10.16 -5.21
CA THR A 172 -8.55 -10.39 -6.09
C THR A 172 -7.29 -9.83 -5.46
N VAL A 173 -6.24 -10.66 -5.46
CA VAL A 173 -4.90 -10.20 -5.05
C VAL A 173 -4.24 -9.48 -6.22
N ILE A 174 -3.77 -8.26 -5.96
CA ILE A 174 -2.96 -7.49 -6.90
C ILE A 174 -1.58 -7.24 -6.26
N PRO A 175 -0.48 -7.43 -6.98
CA PRO A 175 0.84 -7.14 -6.42
C PRO A 175 0.93 -5.65 -6.03
N PHE A 176 1.75 -5.35 -5.03
CA PHE A 176 2.05 -3.96 -4.73
C PHE A 176 2.91 -3.40 -5.86
N GLY A 177 2.39 -2.40 -6.57
CA GLY A 177 3.08 -1.85 -7.74
C GLY A 177 4.37 -1.13 -7.33
N VAL A 178 5.45 -1.48 -8.00
CA VAL A 178 6.76 -0.84 -7.87
C VAL A 178 7.07 -0.08 -9.14
N GLY A 179 7.62 1.12 -9.01
CA GLY A 179 7.96 1.95 -10.16
C GLY A 179 8.61 3.26 -9.74
N ASP A 180 8.52 4.25 -10.61
CA ASP A 180 9.22 5.53 -10.52
C ASP A 180 8.62 6.50 -9.46
N MET A 181 8.27 5.97 -8.28
CA MET A 181 7.77 6.79 -7.17
C MET A 181 8.84 7.75 -6.64
N VAL A 182 10.10 7.27 -6.63
CA VAL A 182 11.27 8.08 -6.31
C VAL A 182 12.15 8.13 -7.56
N PRO A 183 12.56 9.31 -8.01
CA PRO A 183 13.42 9.46 -9.17
C PRO A 183 14.72 8.65 -9.02
N GLN A 184 15.14 7.99 -10.08
CA GLN A 184 16.43 7.32 -10.13
C GLN A 184 17.33 8.03 -11.13
N THR A 185 18.19 8.91 -10.61
CA THR A 185 19.18 9.63 -11.42
C THR A 185 20.45 8.78 -11.65
N ARG A 186 21.47 9.36 -12.27
CA ARG A 186 22.78 8.71 -12.44
C ARG A 186 23.66 8.75 -11.18
N LEU A 187 23.14 9.27 -10.06
CA LEU A 187 23.85 9.30 -8.77
C LEU A 187 24.30 7.88 -8.38
N THR A 188 25.58 7.68 -8.15
CA THR A 188 26.12 6.38 -7.70
C THR A 188 26.02 6.25 -6.17
N PRO A 189 26.07 5.03 -5.61
CA PRO A 189 26.10 4.81 -4.16
C PRO A 189 27.25 5.56 -3.46
N ARG A 190 28.42 5.59 -4.09
CA ARG A 190 29.59 6.31 -3.56
C ARG A 190 29.38 7.83 -3.53
N GLU A 191 28.90 8.41 -4.61
CA GLU A 191 28.58 9.85 -4.66
C GLU A 191 27.48 10.21 -3.66
N ALA A 192 26.49 9.31 -3.45
CA ALA A 192 25.45 9.51 -2.46
C ALA A 192 26.01 9.51 -1.03
N LYS A 193 26.92 8.57 -0.68
CA LYS A 193 27.64 8.58 0.60
C LYS A 193 28.41 9.90 0.80
N GLN A 194 29.21 10.31 -0.18
CA GLN A 194 29.98 11.55 -0.10
C GLN A 194 29.09 12.79 0.05
N LYS A 195 27.94 12.84 -0.66
CA LYS A 195 26.97 13.93 -0.54
C LYS A 195 26.38 14.06 0.86
N LEU A 196 26.26 12.93 1.59
CA LEU A 196 25.80 12.89 2.99
C LEU A 196 26.96 13.02 3.99
N GLY A 197 28.21 13.22 3.55
CA GLY A 197 29.38 13.38 4.42
C GLY A 197 29.96 12.09 4.95
N PHE A 198 29.61 10.94 4.36
CA PHE A 198 30.17 9.64 4.74
C PHE A 198 31.37 9.25 3.91
N SER A 199 32.25 8.44 4.49
CA SER A 199 33.37 7.81 3.80
C SER A 199 32.96 6.50 3.13
N ASP A 200 33.78 6.04 2.17
CA ASP A 200 33.58 4.71 1.54
C ASP A 200 33.69 3.56 2.55
N ALA A 201 34.37 3.75 3.69
CA ALA A 201 34.50 2.75 4.74
C ALA A 201 33.26 2.69 5.67
N ASP A 202 32.40 3.70 5.67
CA ASP A 202 31.21 3.72 6.49
C ASP A 202 30.17 2.71 5.97
N ARG A 203 29.61 1.94 6.89
CA ARG A 203 28.55 0.94 6.64
C ARG A 203 27.23 1.54 7.09
N ILE A 204 26.41 1.91 6.12
CA ILE A 204 25.21 2.72 6.35
C ILE A 204 23.99 1.81 6.51
N ILE A 205 23.42 1.84 7.70
CA ILE A 205 22.14 1.20 8.06
C ILE A 205 21.07 2.28 8.03
N LEU A 206 20.02 2.08 7.24
CA LEU A 206 18.93 3.03 7.08
C LEU A 206 17.64 2.50 7.74
N PHE A 207 17.02 3.32 8.57
CA PHE A 207 15.60 3.22 8.91
C PHE A 207 14.88 4.37 8.21
N PHE A 208 13.83 4.06 7.45
CA PHE A 208 13.10 5.06 6.69
C PHE A 208 11.58 4.96 6.88
N GLY A 209 10.96 6.13 6.96
CA GLY A 209 9.51 6.33 6.94
C GLY A 209 8.97 6.91 8.25
N ARG A 210 7.65 7.12 8.32
CA ARG A 210 7.01 7.69 9.52
C ARG A 210 7.38 6.90 10.77
N ILE A 211 7.73 7.59 11.83
CA ILE A 211 8.06 6.99 13.13
C ILE A 211 6.73 6.75 13.87
N VAL A 212 6.43 5.46 14.07
CA VAL A 212 5.24 4.97 14.77
C VAL A 212 5.61 3.68 15.53
N GLY A 213 4.93 3.40 16.63
CA GLY A 213 5.30 2.30 17.53
C GLY A 213 5.41 0.93 16.86
N TYR A 214 4.50 0.59 15.94
CA TYR A 214 4.52 -0.72 15.28
C TYR A 214 5.71 -0.92 14.32
N LYS A 215 6.42 0.15 13.93
CA LYS A 215 7.62 0.05 13.07
C LYS A 215 8.89 -0.33 13.83
N GLY A 216 8.86 -0.41 15.16
CA GLY A 216 9.92 -1.00 15.96
C GLY A 216 11.25 -0.27 15.90
N LEU A 217 11.25 1.07 15.79
CA LEU A 217 12.48 1.85 15.82
C LEU A 217 13.24 1.66 17.15
N ASP A 218 12.52 1.49 18.25
CA ASP A 218 13.06 1.11 19.56
C ASP A 218 13.86 -0.19 19.48
N LEU A 219 13.34 -1.21 18.81
CA LEU A 219 14.01 -2.50 18.61
C LEU A 219 15.33 -2.34 17.82
N LEU A 220 15.32 -1.53 16.75
CA LEU A 220 16.53 -1.25 15.98
C LEU A 220 17.58 -0.50 16.80
N VAL A 221 17.17 0.49 17.58
CA VAL A 221 18.08 1.25 18.45
C VAL A 221 18.72 0.33 19.50
N ASP A 222 17.96 -0.59 20.08
CA ASP A 222 18.48 -1.57 21.05
C ASP A 222 19.40 -2.60 20.38
N ALA A 223 19.11 -3.03 19.15
CA ALA A 223 20.03 -3.87 18.37
C ALA A 223 21.33 -3.12 18.04
N PHE A 224 21.22 -1.86 17.59
CA PHE A 224 22.37 -1.05 17.21
C PHE A 224 23.29 -0.74 18.39
N LYS A 225 22.74 -0.53 19.61
CA LYS A 225 23.54 -0.38 20.86
C LYS A 225 24.47 -1.56 21.11
N ARG A 226 24.11 -2.78 20.70
CA ARG A 226 24.89 -4.01 20.92
C ARG A 226 26.09 -4.09 19.99
N ILE A 227 25.95 -3.65 18.73
CA ILE A 227 26.97 -3.82 17.68
C ILE A 227 27.81 -2.58 17.42
N ALA A 228 27.31 -1.38 17.67
CA ALA A 228 28.00 -0.12 17.38
C ALA A 228 29.33 0.06 18.12
N PRO A 229 29.48 -0.31 19.42
CA PRO A 229 30.72 -0.12 20.14
C PRO A 229 31.91 -0.89 19.54
N ALA A 230 31.66 -2.10 18.99
CA ALA A 230 32.68 -2.93 18.35
C ALA A 230 32.95 -2.53 16.88
N ASN A 231 32.03 -1.79 16.27
CA ASN A 231 32.04 -1.48 14.83
C ASN A 231 32.00 0.02 14.57
N ARG A 232 33.12 0.70 14.72
CA ARG A 232 33.22 2.17 14.62
C ARG A 232 32.80 2.74 13.25
N ASN A 233 32.77 1.92 12.21
CA ASN A 233 32.35 2.31 10.86
C ASN A 233 30.83 2.15 10.62
N TYR A 234 30.08 1.62 11.58
CA TYR A 234 28.62 1.55 11.44
C TYR A 234 28.01 2.93 11.65
N ARG A 235 27.06 3.26 10.76
CA ARG A 235 26.25 4.48 10.84
C ARG A 235 24.79 4.09 10.73
N LEU A 236 23.97 4.52 11.69
CA LEU A 236 22.53 4.38 11.64
C LEU A 236 21.92 5.71 11.24
N ILE A 237 21.23 5.73 10.09
CA ILE A 237 20.42 6.87 9.66
C ILE A 237 18.97 6.57 10.01
N ILE A 238 18.35 7.45 10.81
CA ILE A 238 16.92 7.45 11.10
C ILE A 238 16.30 8.59 10.32
N ALA A 239 15.51 8.27 9.27
CA ALA A 239 14.97 9.24 8.35
C ALA A 239 13.44 9.18 8.33
N GLY A 240 12.78 10.25 8.76
CA GLY A 240 11.32 10.38 8.79
C GLY A 240 10.83 11.17 9.99
N GLU A 241 9.56 11.55 9.98
CA GLU A 241 8.94 12.30 11.05
C GLU A 241 8.05 11.42 11.94
N PRO A 242 7.96 11.68 13.25
CA PRO A 242 7.01 11.01 14.12
C PRO A 242 5.57 11.43 13.77
N MET A 243 4.65 10.47 13.78
CA MET A 243 3.24 10.82 13.79
C MET A 243 2.89 11.48 15.14
N LYS A 244 1.91 12.37 15.12
CA LYS A 244 1.48 13.11 16.32
C LYS A 244 1.18 12.19 17.51
N GLU A 245 0.58 11.05 17.23
CA GLU A 245 0.24 10.04 18.25
C GLU A 245 1.47 9.26 18.76
N ALA A 246 2.61 9.38 18.08
CA ALA A 246 3.86 8.69 18.40
C ALA A 246 4.97 9.64 18.88
N GLU A 247 4.67 10.91 19.15
CA GLU A 247 5.67 11.88 19.63
C GLU A 247 6.33 11.43 20.95
N GLN A 248 5.55 10.88 21.89
CA GLN A 248 6.09 10.34 23.15
C GLN A 248 7.04 9.16 22.90
N HIS A 249 6.65 8.21 22.04
CA HIS A 249 7.50 7.08 21.66
C HIS A 249 8.81 7.55 21.03
N TRP A 250 8.76 8.54 20.14
CA TRP A 250 9.97 9.14 19.57
C TRP A 250 10.87 9.76 20.62
N GLU A 251 10.31 10.51 21.57
CA GLU A 251 11.10 11.12 22.66
C GLU A 251 11.81 10.08 23.55
N GLU A 252 11.18 8.94 23.80
CA GLU A 252 11.78 7.82 24.51
C GLU A 252 12.98 7.24 23.73
N VAL A 253 12.79 6.98 22.43
CA VAL A 253 13.84 6.51 21.52
C VAL A 253 15.00 7.51 21.43
N ARG A 254 14.69 8.80 21.28
CA ARG A 254 15.69 9.87 21.22
C ARG A 254 16.56 9.92 22.49
N LYS A 255 15.93 9.88 23.66
CA LYS A 255 16.65 9.83 24.94
C LYS A 255 17.55 8.60 25.04
N ALA A 256 17.08 7.46 24.57
CA ALA A 256 17.87 6.23 24.55
C ALA A 256 19.11 6.33 23.63
N ILE A 257 19.01 7.06 22.52
CA ILE A 257 20.15 7.35 21.64
C ILE A 257 21.12 8.33 22.31
N GLU A 258 20.61 9.45 22.83
CA GLU A 258 21.42 10.52 23.42
C GLU A 258 22.24 10.07 24.64
N SER A 259 21.67 9.18 25.45
CA SER A 259 22.32 8.61 26.62
C SER A 259 23.31 7.48 26.31
N SER A 260 23.41 7.05 25.04
CA SER A 260 24.23 5.91 24.62
C SER A 260 25.59 6.35 24.07
N PRO A 261 26.66 5.55 24.26
CA PRO A 261 27.96 5.75 23.60
C PRO A 261 27.90 5.77 22.07
N MET A 262 26.86 5.15 21.47
CA MET A 262 26.68 5.10 20.03
C MET A 262 26.13 6.40 19.42
N ARG A 263 25.80 7.42 20.23
CA ARG A 263 25.13 8.65 19.73
C ARG A 263 25.85 9.30 18.54
N GLY A 264 27.19 9.24 18.54
CA GLY A 264 28.01 9.78 17.44
C GLY A 264 27.97 8.97 16.13
N GLN A 265 27.34 7.78 16.16
CA GLN A 265 27.15 6.90 14.99
C GLN A 265 25.71 6.94 14.48
N VAL A 266 24.80 7.70 15.14
CA VAL A 266 23.39 7.82 14.76
C VAL A 266 23.12 9.20 14.17
N ILE A 267 22.64 9.22 12.96
CA ILE A 267 22.23 10.43 12.23
C ILE A 267 20.69 10.49 12.23
N GLN A 268 20.15 11.61 12.72
CA GLN A 268 18.73 11.80 12.91
C GLN A 268 18.20 12.84 11.91
N GLU A 269 17.54 12.38 10.85
CA GLU A 269 16.85 13.19 9.84
C GLU A 269 15.33 13.17 10.13
N ILE A 270 14.95 13.86 11.21
CA ILE A 270 13.59 13.82 11.76
C ILE A 270 12.71 14.86 11.07
N ARG A 271 12.41 14.59 9.80
CA ARG A 271 11.58 15.43 8.93
C ARG A 271 11.05 14.63 7.76
N TYR A 272 10.10 15.20 7.05
CA TYR A 272 9.70 14.67 5.74
C TYR A 272 10.86 14.82 4.74
N LEU A 273 11.23 13.74 4.07
CA LEU A 273 12.18 13.77 2.96
C LEU A 273 11.42 13.87 1.64
N ALA A 274 11.77 14.88 0.82
CA ALA A 274 11.24 14.98 -0.53
C ALA A 274 11.77 13.82 -1.41
N ASP A 275 11.02 13.44 -2.43
CA ASP A 275 11.35 12.28 -3.29
C ASP A 275 12.77 12.36 -3.88
N GLY A 276 13.21 13.57 -4.32
CA GLY A 276 14.56 13.77 -4.86
C GLY A 276 15.68 13.67 -3.81
N GLU A 277 15.38 13.95 -2.54
CA GLU A 277 16.34 13.74 -1.43
C GLU A 277 16.41 12.27 -1.05
N LEU A 278 15.25 11.60 -1.02
CA LEU A 278 15.13 10.19 -0.63
C LEU A 278 16.01 9.27 -1.48
N GLU A 279 16.17 9.57 -2.79
CA GLU A 279 17.11 8.86 -3.65
C GLU A 279 18.52 8.83 -3.05
N THR A 280 18.99 9.96 -2.51
CA THR A 280 20.35 10.05 -1.95
C THR A 280 20.52 9.11 -0.76
N TYR A 281 19.55 9.05 0.15
CA TYR A 281 19.58 8.14 1.31
C TYR A 281 19.51 6.67 0.91
N LEU A 282 18.62 6.31 -0.02
CA LEU A 282 18.47 4.93 -0.50
C LEU A 282 19.71 4.43 -1.25
N LYS A 283 20.37 5.32 -2.00
CA LYS A 283 21.63 4.97 -2.71
C LYS A 283 22.84 4.92 -1.78
N ALA A 284 22.91 5.82 -0.79
CA ALA A 284 23.99 5.84 0.19
C ALA A 284 23.96 4.64 1.15
N ALA A 285 22.77 4.13 1.44
CA ALA A 285 22.61 3.02 2.36
C ALA A 285 23.18 1.71 1.79
N ASP A 286 23.78 0.91 2.69
CA ASP A 286 24.23 -0.44 2.41
C ASP A 286 23.14 -1.47 2.80
N LEU A 287 22.30 -1.11 3.76
CA LEU A 287 21.26 -1.94 4.32
C LEU A 287 20.05 -1.09 4.74
N LEU A 288 18.83 -1.54 4.43
CA LEU A 288 17.62 -1.03 5.06
C LEU A 288 17.15 -1.99 6.15
N VAL A 289 16.68 -1.47 7.29
CA VAL A 289 16.13 -2.30 8.38
C VAL A 289 14.66 -1.94 8.60
N LEU A 290 13.81 -2.97 8.59
CA LEU A 290 12.36 -2.90 8.84
C LEU A 290 12.01 -3.75 10.07
N PRO A 291 12.26 -3.26 11.30
CA PRO A 291 12.12 -4.04 12.54
C PRO A 291 10.67 -4.02 13.05
N TYR A 292 9.71 -4.20 12.13
CA TYR A 292 8.31 -3.97 12.41
C TYR A 292 7.76 -5.02 13.38
N LYS A 293 6.90 -4.58 14.30
CA LYS A 293 6.21 -5.44 15.26
C LYS A 293 4.97 -6.08 14.62
N GLN A 294 4.35 -5.37 13.69
CA GLN A 294 3.19 -5.85 12.94
C GLN A 294 3.04 -5.08 11.63
N ILE A 295 2.69 -5.75 10.54
CA ILE A 295 2.39 -5.14 9.24
C ILE A 295 1.59 -6.11 8.37
N TYR A 296 0.80 -5.60 7.45
CA TYR A 296 0.23 -6.39 6.35
C TYR A 296 1.21 -6.46 5.18
N GLN A 297 1.61 -5.30 4.69
CA GLN A 297 2.58 -5.18 3.60
C GLN A 297 3.32 -3.84 3.72
N SER A 298 4.55 -3.78 3.24
CA SER A 298 5.38 -2.58 3.30
C SER A 298 5.81 -2.09 1.92
N GLY A 299 5.31 -0.93 1.51
CA GLY A 299 5.79 -0.24 0.32
C GLY A 299 7.28 0.13 0.40
N VAL A 300 7.81 0.32 1.62
CA VAL A 300 9.23 0.63 1.85
C VAL A 300 10.13 -0.56 1.48
N LEU A 301 9.70 -1.80 1.69
CA LEU A 301 10.41 -3.00 1.23
C LEU A 301 10.59 -2.97 -0.29
N PHE A 302 9.50 -2.81 -1.02
CA PHE A 302 9.53 -2.82 -2.49
C PHE A 302 10.31 -1.63 -3.06
N MET A 303 10.17 -0.45 -2.43
CA MET A 303 10.96 0.72 -2.78
C MET A 303 12.46 0.46 -2.57
N SER A 304 12.86 -0.12 -1.46
CA SER A 304 14.25 -0.50 -1.17
C SER A 304 14.81 -1.42 -2.26
N HIS A 305 14.11 -2.49 -2.56
CA HIS A 305 14.51 -3.44 -3.60
C HIS A 305 14.53 -2.79 -4.99
N ASN A 306 13.68 -1.82 -5.30
CA ASN A 306 13.74 -1.06 -6.55
C ASN A 306 15.02 -0.19 -6.67
N PHE A 307 15.65 0.14 -5.54
CA PHE A 307 16.99 0.74 -5.47
C PHE A 307 18.13 -0.28 -5.37
N GLY A 308 17.79 -1.58 -5.39
CA GLY A 308 18.77 -2.65 -5.23
C GLY A 308 19.36 -2.71 -3.82
N LEU A 309 18.67 -2.13 -2.83
CA LEU A 309 19.10 -2.08 -1.44
C LEU A 309 18.58 -3.31 -0.70
N PRO A 310 19.46 -4.16 -0.12
CA PRO A 310 19.06 -5.29 0.71
C PRO A 310 18.30 -4.86 1.97
N VAL A 311 17.44 -5.75 2.47
CA VAL A 311 16.59 -5.47 3.62
C VAL A 311 16.74 -6.53 4.70
N ILE A 312 16.91 -6.11 5.96
CA ILE A 312 16.65 -6.97 7.11
C ILE A 312 15.28 -6.59 7.67
N ALA A 313 14.41 -7.57 7.81
CA ALA A 313 13.09 -7.36 8.38
C ALA A 313 12.75 -8.43 9.43
N THR A 314 11.88 -8.08 10.36
CA THR A 314 11.27 -9.05 11.28
C THR A 314 10.33 -9.98 10.56
N ASP A 315 10.14 -11.19 11.08
CA ASP A 315 9.23 -12.21 10.54
C ASP A 315 7.77 -11.89 10.84
N VAL A 316 7.27 -10.82 10.24
CA VAL A 316 5.87 -10.38 10.38
C VAL A 316 5.23 -10.05 9.04
N GLY A 317 3.91 -10.21 8.95
CA GLY A 317 3.16 -9.93 7.72
C GLY A 317 3.67 -10.75 6.54
N THR A 318 3.94 -10.08 5.43
CA THR A 318 4.40 -10.71 4.18
C THR A 318 5.88 -10.51 3.88
N PHE A 319 6.69 -10.13 4.85
CA PHE A 319 8.11 -9.90 4.61
C PHE A 319 8.84 -11.15 4.07
N ARG A 320 8.47 -12.37 4.55
CA ARG A 320 9.01 -13.63 4.01
C ARG A 320 8.69 -13.87 2.54
N GLU A 321 7.62 -13.30 2.02
CA GLU A 321 7.27 -13.46 0.60
C GLU A 321 8.19 -12.61 -0.31
N GLY A 322 8.73 -11.51 0.23
CA GLY A 322 9.58 -10.58 -0.51
C GLY A 322 11.08 -10.66 -0.20
N ILE A 323 11.48 -11.32 0.90
CA ILE A 323 12.88 -11.41 1.35
C ILE A 323 13.34 -12.87 1.31
N VAL A 324 14.46 -13.09 0.61
CA VAL A 324 15.14 -14.38 0.51
C VAL A 324 16.52 -14.21 1.14
N ASP A 325 16.77 -14.94 2.23
CA ASP A 325 17.99 -14.86 3.01
C ASP A 325 19.25 -15.05 2.12
N GLY A 326 20.22 -14.17 2.28
CA GLY A 326 21.46 -14.14 1.53
C GLY A 326 21.34 -13.72 0.06
N THR A 327 20.13 -13.45 -0.44
CA THR A 327 19.90 -13.06 -1.85
C THR A 327 19.56 -11.57 -1.96
N ASN A 328 18.56 -11.09 -1.23
CA ASN A 328 18.11 -9.70 -1.22
C ASN A 328 17.90 -9.14 0.20
N GLY A 329 18.25 -9.91 1.24
CA GLY A 329 18.12 -9.51 2.63
C GLY A 329 18.20 -10.69 3.59
N TYR A 330 17.67 -10.48 4.78
CA TYR A 330 17.53 -11.49 5.84
C TYR A 330 16.26 -11.27 6.66
N ILE A 331 15.71 -12.35 7.20
CA ILE A 331 14.61 -12.31 8.14
C ILE A 331 15.13 -12.55 9.57
N CYS A 332 14.68 -11.74 10.52
CA CYS A 332 14.95 -11.91 11.95
C CYS A 332 13.67 -12.16 12.75
N ARG A 333 13.82 -12.65 13.97
CA ARG A 333 12.71 -12.89 14.88
C ARG A 333 12.06 -11.57 15.32
N PRO A 334 10.71 -11.51 15.40
CA PRO A 334 10.01 -10.36 15.94
C PRO A 334 10.39 -10.11 17.41
N ASP A 335 10.36 -8.84 17.80
CA ASP A 335 10.62 -8.37 19.18
C ASP A 335 11.93 -8.90 19.81
N ASP A 336 12.93 -9.22 18.97
CA ASP A 336 14.23 -9.75 19.40
C ASP A 336 15.38 -8.85 18.89
N PRO A 337 15.85 -7.90 19.72
CA PRO A 337 16.92 -7.01 19.33
C PRO A 337 18.28 -7.70 19.20
N GLU A 338 18.47 -8.86 19.86
CA GLU A 338 19.71 -9.64 19.78
C GLU A 338 19.77 -10.36 18.41
N ASP A 339 18.69 -10.99 18.00
CA ASP A 339 18.62 -11.64 16.69
C ASP A 339 18.75 -10.61 15.55
N LEU A 340 18.12 -9.44 15.69
CA LEU A 340 18.29 -8.34 14.73
C LEU A 340 19.76 -7.87 14.66
N ALA A 341 20.43 -7.72 15.80
CA ALA A 341 21.85 -7.37 15.86
C ALA A 341 22.71 -8.41 15.14
N ASN A 342 22.48 -9.71 15.44
CA ASN A 342 23.19 -10.82 14.81
C ASN A 342 22.97 -10.85 13.30
N LYS A 343 21.76 -10.58 12.81
CA LYS A 343 21.45 -10.51 11.37
C LYS A 343 22.14 -9.34 10.66
N ILE A 344 22.29 -8.21 11.36
CA ILE A 344 23.06 -7.07 10.81
C ILE A 344 24.54 -7.43 10.67
N GLU A 345 25.15 -8.09 11.66
CA GLU A 345 26.55 -8.54 11.60
C GLU A 345 26.74 -9.65 10.57
N GLU A 346 25.81 -10.61 10.48
CA GLU A 346 25.78 -11.65 9.45
C GLU A 346 25.78 -11.02 8.06
N TYR A 347 24.89 -10.03 7.83
CA TYR A 347 24.81 -9.33 6.54
C TYR A 347 26.13 -8.66 6.18
N PHE A 348 26.75 -7.88 7.07
CA PHE A 348 28.00 -7.19 6.78
C PHE A 348 29.21 -8.11 6.63
N SER A 349 29.09 -9.39 7.05
CA SER A 349 30.07 -10.44 6.84
C SER A 349 29.78 -11.32 5.62
N SER A 350 28.61 -11.16 5.00
CA SER A 350 28.10 -12.03 3.96
C SER A 350 28.69 -11.76 2.57
N ASP A 351 28.48 -12.72 1.67
CA ASP A 351 28.77 -12.56 0.23
C ASP A 351 27.85 -11.51 -0.42
N LEU A 352 26.61 -11.38 0.07
CA LEU A 352 25.68 -10.37 -0.40
C LEU A 352 26.24 -8.95 -0.25
N TYR A 353 26.82 -8.64 0.92
CA TYR A 353 27.43 -7.34 1.16
C TYR A 353 28.75 -7.16 0.38
N ARG A 354 29.63 -8.16 0.40
CA ARG A 354 30.90 -8.08 -0.34
C ARG A 354 30.75 -7.80 -1.84
N ASN A 355 29.64 -8.27 -2.43
CA ASN A 355 29.34 -8.10 -3.85
C ASN A 355 28.16 -7.15 -4.09
N LEU A 356 27.85 -6.23 -3.14
CA LEU A 356 26.63 -5.42 -3.15
C LEU A 356 26.43 -4.66 -4.46
N ASP A 357 27.47 -4.05 -5.02
CA ASP A 357 27.38 -3.26 -6.26
C ASP A 357 26.82 -4.10 -7.43
N ARG A 358 27.25 -5.36 -7.53
CA ARG A 358 26.73 -6.29 -8.55
C ARG A 358 25.35 -6.82 -8.19
N ARG A 359 25.11 -7.09 -6.90
CA ARG A 359 23.85 -7.62 -6.40
C ARG A 359 22.70 -6.63 -6.50
N ARG A 360 22.97 -5.32 -6.42
CA ARG A 360 21.92 -4.27 -6.58
C ARG A 360 21.10 -4.45 -7.85
N VAL A 361 21.73 -4.75 -8.98
CA VAL A 361 21.04 -4.97 -10.27
C VAL A 361 20.14 -6.21 -10.21
N SER A 362 20.60 -7.30 -9.62
CA SER A 362 19.80 -8.54 -9.50
C SER A 362 18.59 -8.35 -8.57
N ILE A 363 18.76 -7.62 -7.46
CA ILE A 363 17.67 -7.28 -6.53
C ILE A 363 16.64 -6.40 -7.24
N GLN A 364 17.04 -5.39 -8.00
CA GLN A 364 16.12 -4.55 -8.79
C GLN A 364 15.30 -5.37 -9.78
N ASN A 365 15.96 -6.27 -10.51
CA ASN A 365 15.31 -7.08 -11.53
C ASN A 365 14.29 -8.06 -10.94
N SER A 366 14.58 -8.63 -9.75
CA SER A 366 13.65 -9.56 -9.07
C SER A 366 12.30 -8.91 -8.74
N VAL A 367 12.31 -7.63 -8.38
CA VAL A 367 11.08 -6.91 -8.02
C VAL A 367 10.33 -6.41 -9.26
N ARG A 368 11.04 -5.92 -10.26
CA ARG A 368 10.43 -5.35 -11.47
C ARG A 368 9.64 -6.39 -12.27
N GLY A 369 10.05 -7.66 -12.24
CA GLY A 369 9.40 -8.74 -12.99
C GLY A 369 7.98 -9.07 -12.53
N GLY A 370 7.69 -8.97 -11.22
CA GLY A 370 6.39 -9.37 -10.65
C GLY A 370 5.52 -8.22 -10.15
N HIS A 371 6.10 -7.05 -9.91
CA HIS A 371 5.47 -5.93 -9.21
C HIS A 371 5.33 -4.67 -10.07
N SER A 372 5.34 -4.79 -11.41
CA SER A 372 5.18 -3.62 -12.27
C SER A 372 3.76 -3.07 -12.23
N TRP A 373 3.63 -1.76 -12.31
CA TRP A 373 2.33 -1.09 -12.41
C TRP A 373 1.53 -1.53 -13.64
N ASN A 374 2.19 -1.96 -14.71
CA ASN A 374 1.53 -2.49 -15.90
C ASN A 374 0.78 -3.79 -15.61
N ILE A 375 1.35 -4.68 -14.79
CA ILE A 375 0.69 -5.92 -14.34
C ILE A 375 -0.52 -5.57 -13.48
N VAL A 376 -0.35 -4.66 -12.50
CA VAL A 376 -1.45 -4.18 -11.65
C VAL A 376 -2.58 -3.60 -12.49
N ALA A 377 -2.25 -2.69 -13.42
CA ALA A 377 -3.23 -2.04 -14.26
C ALA A 377 -4.01 -3.03 -15.13
N LYS A 378 -3.34 -4.05 -15.68
CA LYS A 378 -4.00 -5.09 -16.45
C LYS A 378 -5.04 -5.85 -15.63
N ILE A 379 -4.65 -6.34 -14.43
CA ILE A 379 -5.56 -7.07 -13.54
C ILE A 379 -6.75 -6.19 -13.15
N VAL A 380 -6.49 -4.93 -12.82
CA VAL A 380 -7.53 -3.97 -12.40
C VAL A 380 -8.47 -3.62 -13.56
N ALA A 381 -7.95 -3.39 -14.77
CA ALA A 381 -8.73 -3.09 -15.95
C ALA A 381 -9.62 -4.28 -16.39
N ASP A 382 -9.08 -5.49 -16.36
CA ASP A 382 -9.83 -6.72 -16.65
C ASP A 382 -11.01 -6.89 -15.67
N LEU A 383 -10.80 -6.62 -14.38
CA LEU A 383 -11.88 -6.64 -13.41
C LEU A 383 -12.94 -5.57 -13.68
N TYR A 384 -12.54 -4.34 -14.02
CA TYR A 384 -13.51 -3.29 -14.34
C TYR A 384 -14.44 -3.71 -15.52
N ALA A 385 -13.88 -4.40 -16.52
CA ALA A 385 -14.67 -4.95 -17.62
C ALA A 385 -15.68 -5.99 -17.13
N GLN A 386 -15.26 -6.94 -16.29
CA GLN A 386 -16.12 -7.98 -15.70
C GLN A 386 -17.25 -7.38 -14.84
N VAL A 387 -16.93 -6.47 -13.94
CA VAL A 387 -17.90 -5.78 -13.05
C VAL A 387 -18.91 -4.97 -13.86
N SER A 388 -18.49 -4.41 -15.01
CA SER A 388 -19.39 -3.67 -15.91
C SER A 388 -20.36 -4.57 -16.67
N GLN A 389 -19.96 -5.78 -17.04
CA GLN A 389 -20.75 -6.74 -17.84
C GLN A 389 -21.77 -7.53 -16.99
N SER A 390 -21.51 -7.77 -15.72
CA SER A 390 -22.33 -8.62 -14.84
C SER A 390 -23.80 -8.18 -14.67
N LYS A 391 -24.20 -7.02 -15.16
CA LYS A 391 -25.59 -6.55 -15.19
C LYS A 391 -26.28 -6.76 -16.55
N ALA A 392 -25.54 -6.88 -17.63
CA ALA A 392 -26.13 -7.08 -18.97
C ALA A 392 -26.78 -8.48 -19.07
N SER A 393 -26.17 -9.49 -18.46
CA SER A 393 -26.70 -10.85 -18.42
C SER A 393 -27.91 -11.05 -17.49
N ARG A 394 -28.06 -10.23 -16.42
CA ARG A 394 -29.24 -10.30 -15.54
C ARG A 394 -30.47 -9.59 -16.09
N SER A 395 -30.32 -8.63 -17.01
CA SER A 395 -31.45 -7.93 -17.63
C SER A 395 -31.98 -8.67 -18.87
N SER A 396 -31.20 -9.51 -19.52
CA SER A 396 -31.64 -10.34 -20.65
C SER A 396 -32.31 -11.66 -20.22
N GLY A 397 -32.16 -12.09 -18.97
CA GLY A 397 -32.80 -13.30 -18.44
C GLY A 397 -34.23 -13.11 -17.90
N ALA A 398 -34.74 -11.87 -17.83
CA ALA A 398 -36.06 -11.57 -17.27
C ALA A 398 -37.18 -11.41 -18.32
N SER A 399 -36.88 -11.52 -19.64
CA SER A 399 -37.87 -11.33 -20.73
C SER A 399 -38.21 -12.60 -21.49
N GLY A 400 -37.99 -13.77 -20.93
CA GLY A 400 -38.26 -15.02 -21.62
C GLY A 400 -38.96 -16.04 -20.75
N ARG A 401 -40.25 -15.82 -20.39
CA ARG A 401 -41.19 -16.88 -20.03
C ARG A 401 -42.62 -16.37 -20.10
N LEU A 402 -43.27 -16.69 -21.20
CA LEU A 402 -44.68 -17.01 -21.30
C LEU A 402 -44.92 -17.46 -22.75
N THR A 403 -44.71 -18.74 -23.05
CA THR A 403 -45.42 -19.44 -24.10
C THR A 403 -45.85 -20.79 -23.55
N GLN A 404 -47.15 -20.92 -23.50
CA GLN A 404 -47.91 -22.09 -23.08
C GLN A 404 -47.61 -23.31 -23.94
N VAL A 405 -47.54 -24.46 -23.32
CA VAL A 405 -47.57 -25.79 -23.93
C VAL A 405 -49.05 -26.17 -24.19
N PRO A 406 -49.47 -26.65 -25.37
CA PRO A 406 -50.74 -27.34 -25.56
C PRO A 406 -50.60 -28.81 -25.19
N LEU A 407 -51.63 -29.30 -24.47
CA LEU A 407 -51.94 -30.69 -24.20
C LEU A 407 -52.40 -31.38 -25.49
N GLY A 408 -52.05 -32.62 -25.65
CA GLY A 408 -52.60 -33.62 -26.59
C GLY A 408 -51.61 -34.77 -26.74
N ASP A 409 -51.94 -35.94 -26.74
CA ASP A 409 -52.94 -36.91 -26.38
C ASP A 409 -52.27 -38.30 -26.43
N ARG A 410 -52.90 -39.23 -25.81
CA ARG A 410 -52.49 -40.63 -25.63
C ARG A 410 -52.34 -41.39 -26.98
N SER A 411 -51.49 -42.38 -26.99
CA SER A 411 -51.86 -43.79 -27.12
C SER A 411 -50.74 -44.66 -27.69
N ASP A 412 -50.59 -45.79 -27.06
CA ASP A 412 -50.33 -47.14 -27.56
C ASP A 412 -48.92 -47.62 -27.96
N VAL A 413 -48.55 -48.59 -27.21
CA VAL A 413 -48.35 -50.02 -27.50
C VAL A 413 -46.90 -50.50 -27.79
N ALA A 414 -46.47 -51.30 -26.84
CA ALA A 414 -45.94 -52.67 -26.90
C ALA A 414 -44.61 -52.99 -27.60
N GLU A 415 -43.82 -53.70 -26.81
CA GLU A 415 -43.03 -54.92 -27.15
C GLU A 415 -41.98 -54.89 -28.24
N SER A 416 -40.77 -55.24 -27.98
CA SER A 416 -40.22 -56.58 -27.76
C SER A 416 -38.70 -56.60 -27.89
N HIS A 417 -38.13 -57.39 -26.99
CA HIS A 417 -37.05 -58.39 -27.16
C HIS A 417 -35.73 -58.11 -27.87
N ASP A 418 -34.72 -58.47 -27.10
CA ASP A 418 -33.52 -59.25 -27.47
C ASP A 418 -32.45 -58.67 -28.39
N SER A 419 -31.33 -58.46 -27.88
CA SER A 419 -30.08 -59.23 -27.94
C SER A 419 -28.96 -58.44 -27.23
#